data_131524bf151071fa4f7eaa3b1d4b8c2b
#
_entry.id   131524bf151071fa4f7eaa3b1d4b8c2b
#
_cell.length_a   1.000
_cell.length_b   1.000
_cell.length_c   1.000
_cell.angle_alpha   90.00
_cell.angle_beta   90.00
_cell.angle_gamma   90.00
#
_symmetry.space_group_name_H-M   'P 1'
#
loop_
_entity.id
_entity.type
_entity.pdbx_description
1 polymer ?
#
loop_
_entity_poly.entity_id
_entity_poly.type
_entity_poly.pdbx_seq_one_letter_code
_entity_poly.pdbx_strand_id
1 'polypeptide(L)'
;YEFVHPIDHVNKSQSANDVIPTAGKIAVTKQLKKLIVEVKKLYNTLNDKAIEFKDVVKIGRTHLQEAVPMTLGQEFKAYATAIGRDLKHLEMAIDALSEINMGATAIGTGINATPKYIKKVVPYIAKYSGENLKPAKDLFDSTSNLDCFQFASSMIKGLALNLSKMASDLRFLASTHIGEITLPRVQQGSSIIPGKFNPVVPEVVNQVSFYVMGLDVTITNAVE
;
A
#
# COMPACT_ATOMS: atom_id res chain seq x y z
N TYR A 1 20.98 5.47 -32.78
CA TYR A 1 21.91 6.04 -31.77
C TYR A 1 23.01 6.92 -32.38
N GLU A 2 22.83 7.36 -33.62
CA GLU A 2 23.86 8.14 -34.36
C GLU A 2 24.12 9.52 -33.71
N PHE A 3 23.08 10.15 -33.14
CA PHE A 3 23.17 11.51 -32.52
C PHE A 3 23.22 11.52 -31.03
N VAL A 4 22.59 10.54 -30.32
CA VAL A 4 22.56 10.46 -28.86
C VAL A 4 22.84 9.03 -28.43
N HIS A 5 23.99 8.84 -27.78
CA HIS A 5 24.38 7.54 -27.24
C HIS A 5 23.87 7.38 -25.81
N PRO A 6 23.25 6.24 -25.43
CA PRO A 6 22.66 6.07 -24.10
C PRO A 6 23.69 6.15 -22.98
N ILE A 7 24.89 5.58 -23.15
CA ILE A 7 25.94 5.58 -22.13
C ILE A 7 26.71 6.89 -22.14
N ASP A 8 27.26 7.29 -23.30
CA ASP A 8 28.19 8.40 -23.40
C ASP A 8 27.54 9.79 -23.27
N HIS A 9 26.24 9.87 -23.52
CA HIS A 9 25.49 11.13 -23.44
C HIS A 9 24.43 11.13 -22.36
N VAL A 10 23.47 10.17 -22.36
CA VAL A 10 22.34 10.18 -21.43
C VAL A 10 22.78 9.82 -20.02
N ASN A 11 23.67 8.86 -19.85
CA ASN A 11 24.13 8.37 -18.56
C ASN A 11 25.23 9.24 -17.90
N LYS A 12 25.65 10.32 -18.55
CA LYS A 12 26.65 11.24 -17.97
C LYS A 12 26.22 11.79 -16.63
N SER A 13 27.15 11.88 -15.68
CA SER A 13 26.94 12.38 -14.32
C SER A 13 25.98 11.52 -13.47
N GLN A 14 25.76 10.27 -13.85
CA GLN A 14 24.88 9.34 -13.16
C GLN A 14 25.63 8.08 -12.72
N SER A 15 25.14 7.45 -11.68
CA SER A 15 25.53 6.12 -11.22
C SER A 15 24.28 5.23 -11.10
N ALA A 16 24.47 3.92 -11.17
CA ALA A 16 23.41 2.98 -10.77
C ALA A 16 22.95 3.25 -9.33
N ASN A 17 23.86 3.73 -8.47
CA ASN A 17 23.61 3.97 -7.05
C ASN A 17 22.67 5.17 -6.78
N ASP A 18 22.52 6.10 -7.70
CA ASP A 18 21.53 7.18 -7.59
C ASP A 18 20.32 6.98 -8.50
N VAL A 19 20.50 6.40 -9.69
CA VAL A 19 19.42 6.20 -10.66
C VAL A 19 18.45 5.08 -10.25
N ILE A 20 18.96 3.90 -9.83
CA ILE A 20 18.11 2.74 -9.53
C ILE A 20 17.20 3.01 -8.32
N PRO A 21 17.69 3.48 -7.15
CA PRO A 21 16.81 3.79 -6.04
C PRO A 21 15.82 4.92 -6.37
N THR A 22 16.23 5.93 -7.13
CA THR A 22 15.31 7.00 -7.58
C THR A 22 14.20 6.43 -8.46
N ALA A 23 14.52 5.58 -9.44
CA ALA A 23 13.53 4.93 -10.29
C ALA A 23 12.57 4.04 -9.47
N GLY A 24 13.10 3.29 -8.50
CA GLY A 24 12.33 2.49 -7.57
C GLY A 24 11.36 3.32 -6.74
N LYS A 25 11.82 4.42 -6.14
CA LYS A 25 10.98 5.35 -5.36
C LYS A 25 9.84 5.93 -6.20
N ILE A 26 10.11 6.35 -7.43
CA ILE A 26 9.08 6.84 -8.37
C ILE A 26 8.07 5.74 -8.71
N ALA A 27 8.54 4.54 -9.02
CA ALA A 27 7.68 3.42 -9.38
C ALA A 27 6.74 3.02 -8.24
N VAL A 28 7.28 2.88 -7.02
CA VAL A 28 6.49 2.55 -5.82
C VAL A 28 5.49 3.67 -5.52
N THR A 29 5.89 4.94 -5.58
CA THR A 29 5.00 6.09 -5.38
C THR A 29 3.81 6.05 -6.34
N LYS A 30 4.06 5.77 -7.63
CA LYS A 30 2.97 5.65 -8.62
C LYS A 30 2.00 4.51 -8.31
N GLN A 31 2.50 3.37 -7.82
CA GLN A 31 1.63 2.25 -7.44
C GLN A 31 0.87 2.55 -6.14
N LEU A 32 1.49 3.18 -5.15
CA LEU A 32 0.81 3.62 -3.93
C LEU A 32 -0.33 4.58 -4.21
N LYS A 33 -0.15 5.54 -5.13
CA LYS A 33 -1.22 6.45 -5.56
C LYS A 33 -2.41 5.71 -6.16
N LYS A 34 -2.17 4.67 -6.98
CA LYS A 34 -3.25 3.82 -7.50
C LYS A 34 -3.95 3.04 -6.37
N LEU A 35 -3.19 2.46 -5.47
CA LEU A 35 -3.72 1.75 -4.30
C LEU A 35 -4.59 2.68 -3.44
N ILE A 36 -4.15 3.90 -3.16
CA ILE A 36 -4.90 4.89 -2.38
C ILE A 36 -6.26 5.18 -3.01
N VAL A 37 -6.35 5.26 -4.33
CA VAL A 37 -7.64 5.47 -5.02
C VAL A 37 -8.62 4.34 -4.71
N GLU A 38 -8.18 3.09 -4.78
CA GLU A 38 -9.05 1.93 -4.51
C GLU A 38 -9.39 1.82 -3.00
N VAL A 39 -8.43 2.08 -2.13
CA VAL A 39 -8.67 2.10 -0.67
C VAL A 39 -9.64 3.21 -0.27
N LYS A 40 -9.61 4.37 -0.93
CA LYS A 40 -10.60 5.45 -0.74
C LYS A 40 -12.02 5.02 -1.14
N LYS A 41 -12.15 4.26 -2.22
CA LYS A 41 -13.47 3.70 -2.61
C LYS A 41 -13.99 2.75 -1.54
N LEU A 42 -13.15 1.84 -1.05
CA LEU A 42 -13.51 0.94 0.03
C LEU A 42 -13.91 1.71 1.30
N TYR A 43 -13.12 2.70 1.70
CA TYR A 43 -13.42 3.57 2.85
C TYR A 43 -14.80 4.21 2.74
N ASN A 44 -15.13 4.77 1.58
CA ASN A 44 -16.43 5.40 1.34
C ASN A 44 -17.56 4.36 1.40
N THR A 45 -17.41 3.22 0.71
CA THR A 45 -18.41 2.13 0.74
C THR A 45 -18.66 1.62 2.16
N LEU A 46 -17.61 1.49 3.00
CA LEU A 46 -17.77 1.08 4.40
C LEU A 46 -18.54 2.13 5.22
N ASN A 47 -18.31 3.42 4.98
CA ASN A 47 -19.10 4.48 5.62
C ASN A 47 -20.56 4.48 5.16
N ASP A 48 -20.82 4.26 3.86
CA ASP A 48 -22.18 4.14 3.33
C ASP A 48 -22.90 2.97 3.97
N LYS A 49 -22.25 1.80 4.10
CA LYS A 49 -22.78 0.65 4.81
C LYS A 49 -22.99 0.88 6.30
N ALA A 50 -22.12 1.67 6.94
CA ALA A 50 -22.31 2.06 8.33
C ALA A 50 -23.59 2.90 8.53
N ILE A 51 -23.91 3.78 7.58
CA ILE A 51 -25.15 4.56 7.57
C ILE A 51 -26.36 3.67 7.26
N GLU A 52 -26.27 2.80 6.24
CA GLU A 52 -27.33 1.88 5.86
C GLU A 52 -27.75 0.97 7.03
N PHE A 53 -26.78 0.48 7.80
CA PHE A 53 -27.01 -0.47 8.89
C PHE A 53 -27.08 0.16 10.28
N LYS A 54 -27.21 1.48 10.38
CA LYS A 54 -27.15 2.20 11.65
C LYS A 54 -28.17 1.73 12.71
N ASP A 55 -29.34 1.29 12.24
CA ASP A 55 -30.46 0.88 13.10
C ASP A 55 -30.62 -0.66 13.16
N VAL A 56 -29.72 -1.42 12.52
CA VAL A 56 -29.73 -2.88 12.54
C VAL A 56 -29.08 -3.38 13.84
N VAL A 57 -29.88 -3.73 14.80
CA VAL A 57 -29.42 -4.23 16.12
C VAL A 57 -28.87 -5.64 15.97
N LYS A 58 -27.73 -5.90 16.56
CA LYS A 58 -27.07 -7.21 16.63
C LYS A 58 -26.42 -7.41 18.00
N ILE A 59 -25.98 -8.63 18.28
CA ILE A 59 -25.12 -8.90 19.43
C ILE A 59 -23.67 -8.59 19.10
N GLY A 60 -22.99 -7.82 19.97
CA GLY A 60 -21.54 -7.66 19.96
C GLY A 60 -20.89 -8.87 20.60
N ARG A 61 -19.69 -9.24 20.09
CA ARG A 61 -18.94 -10.40 20.60
C ARG A 61 -17.55 -10.01 21.07
N THR A 62 -17.10 -10.67 22.13
CA THR A 62 -15.72 -10.69 22.58
C THR A 62 -15.26 -12.12 22.69
N HIS A 63 -14.05 -12.45 22.20
CA HIS A 63 -13.57 -13.84 22.13
C HIS A 63 -14.54 -14.79 21.39
N LEU A 64 -15.24 -14.29 20.39
CA LEU A 64 -16.30 -14.95 19.63
C LEU A 64 -17.54 -15.34 20.45
N GLN A 65 -17.61 -14.95 21.73
CA GLN A 65 -18.76 -15.17 22.62
C GLN A 65 -19.66 -13.94 22.64
N GLU A 66 -20.97 -14.18 22.79
CA GLU A 66 -21.95 -13.11 22.91
C GLU A 66 -21.68 -12.23 24.13
N ALA A 67 -21.77 -10.90 23.97
CA ALA A 67 -21.51 -9.93 25.01
C ALA A 67 -22.69 -8.96 25.17
N VAL A 68 -22.68 -7.82 24.46
CA VAL A 68 -23.67 -6.75 24.63
C VAL A 68 -24.24 -6.33 23.28
N PRO A 69 -25.48 -5.77 23.26
CA PRO A 69 -26.07 -5.25 22.02
C PRO A 69 -25.23 -4.12 21.40
N MET A 70 -25.19 -4.10 20.10
CA MET A 70 -24.64 -3.05 19.27
C MET A 70 -25.41 -2.96 17.95
N THR A 71 -25.04 -2.05 17.05
CA THR A 71 -25.57 -2.06 15.70
C THR A 71 -24.55 -2.56 14.67
N LEU A 72 -25.03 -3.16 13.61
CA LEU A 72 -24.19 -3.56 12.47
C LEU A 72 -23.50 -2.34 11.85
N GLY A 73 -24.19 -1.17 11.85
CA GLY A 73 -23.60 0.09 11.41
C GLY A 73 -22.38 0.51 12.23
N GLN A 74 -22.36 0.27 13.55
CA GLN A 74 -21.19 0.54 14.39
C GLN A 74 -20.02 -0.36 14.02
N GLU A 75 -20.24 -1.61 13.66
CA GLU A 75 -19.22 -2.55 13.21
C GLU A 75 -18.60 -2.10 11.88
N PHE A 76 -19.44 -1.79 10.87
CA PHE A 76 -18.95 -1.24 9.59
C PHE A 76 -18.23 0.10 9.76
N LYS A 77 -18.67 0.95 10.69
CA LYS A 77 -17.97 2.19 11.01
C LYS A 77 -16.58 1.94 11.61
N ALA A 78 -16.43 0.91 12.42
CA ALA A 78 -15.12 0.51 12.96
C ALA A 78 -14.17 0.06 11.83
N TYR A 79 -14.65 -0.72 10.85
CA TYR A 79 -13.88 -1.07 9.65
C TYR A 79 -13.46 0.17 8.85
N ALA A 80 -14.40 1.08 8.57
CA ALA A 80 -14.09 2.34 7.89
C ALA A 80 -13.03 3.16 8.64
N THR A 81 -13.10 3.21 9.97
CA THR A 81 -12.13 3.95 10.79
C THR A 81 -10.73 3.36 10.68
N ALA A 82 -10.60 2.02 10.68
CA ALA A 82 -9.31 1.35 10.48
C ALA A 82 -8.73 1.67 9.10
N ILE A 83 -9.52 1.51 8.02
CA ILE A 83 -9.08 1.82 6.65
C ILE A 83 -8.74 3.31 6.49
N GLY A 84 -9.46 4.21 7.17
CA GLY A 84 -9.14 5.65 7.18
C GLY A 84 -7.79 5.99 7.83
N ARG A 85 -7.33 5.19 8.81
CA ARG A 85 -5.96 5.31 9.35
C ARG A 85 -4.93 4.80 8.34
N ASP A 86 -5.22 3.69 7.67
CA ASP A 86 -4.31 3.11 6.68
C ASP A 86 -4.10 4.04 5.49
N LEU A 87 -5.11 4.80 5.06
CA LEU A 87 -4.95 5.83 4.04
C LEU A 87 -3.87 6.87 4.44
N LYS A 88 -3.88 7.32 5.69
CA LYS A 88 -2.86 8.25 6.20
C LYS A 88 -1.46 7.60 6.22
N HIS A 89 -1.38 6.33 6.61
CA HIS A 89 -0.11 5.60 6.62
C HIS A 89 0.46 5.44 5.20
N LEU A 90 -0.38 5.20 4.19
CA LEU A 90 0.05 5.15 2.78
C LEU A 90 0.51 6.52 2.27
N GLU A 91 -0.13 7.61 2.70
CA GLU A 91 0.31 8.98 2.38
C GLU A 91 1.69 9.30 3.02
N MET A 92 1.92 8.86 4.26
CA MET A 92 3.23 8.96 4.91
C MET A 92 4.31 8.16 4.17
N ALA A 93 3.97 6.98 3.64
CA ALA A 93 4.88 6.18 2.82
C ALA A 93 5.29 6.93 1.53
N ILE A 94 4.36 7.62 0.87
CA ILE A 94 4.66 8.45 -0.30
C ILE A 94 5.60 9.61 0.07
N ASP A 95 5.39 10.26 1.22
CA ASP A 95 6.29 11.33 1.66
C ASP A 95 7.71 10.81 1.96
N ALA A 96 7.84 9.66 2.62
CA ALA A 96 9.12 9.02 2.87
C ALA A 96 9.89 8.67 1.57
N LEU A 97 9.19 8.28 0.51
CA LEU A 97 9.76 7.99 -0.81
C LEU A 97 10.09 9.25 -1.63
N SER A 98 9.67 10.44 -1.18
CA SER A 98 9.82 11.68 -1.95
C SER A 98 11.25 12.21 -1.97
N GLU A 99 12.09 11.89 -1.00
CA GLU A 99 13.50 12.29 -0.98
C GLU A 99 14.32 11.34 -1.85
N ILE A 100 15.05 11.90 -2.84
CA ILE A 100 15.85 11.12 -3.79
C ILE A 100 17.30 11.59 -3.81
N ASN A 101 18.20 10.67 -4.09
CA ASN A 101 19.65 10.90 -4.06
C ASN A 101 20.26 11.22 -5.43
N MET A 102 19.46 11.63 -6.43
CA MET A 102 20.01 12.01 -7.75
C MET A 102 20.99 13.17 -7.66
N GLY A 103 22.14 12.96 -8.28
CA GLY A 103 23.30 13.86 -8.18
C GLY A 103 24.36 13.41 -7.16
N ALA A 104 24.06 12.40 -6.34
CA ALA A 104 25.01 11.77 -5.43
C ALA A 104 26.15 11.06 -6.17
N THR A 105 25.90 10.61 -7.39
CA THR A 105 26.77 9.73 -8.19
C THR A 105 27.08 8.41 -7.45
N ALA A 106 28.33 8.06 -7.25
CA ALA A 106 28.70 6.73 -6.74
C ALA A 106 28.38 6.54 -5.24
N ILE A 107 28.65 7.52 -4.38
CA ILE A 107 28.62 7.36 -2.92
C ILE A 107 28.04 8.56 -2.16
N GLY A 108 27.61 9.62 -2.84
CA GLY A 108 27.10 10.82 -2.19
C GLY A 108 27.91 12.08 -2.45
N THR A 109 29.14 11.97 -2.95
CA THR A 109 30.04 13.11 -3.17
C THR A 109 29.69 13.96 -4.38
N GLY A 110 28.90 13.44 -5.32
CA GLY A 110 28.66 14.08 -6.61
C GLY A 110 29.90 14.17 -7.50
N ILE A 111 30.92 13.32 -7.28
CA ILE A 111 32.14 13.33 -8.06
C ILE A 111 31.88 13.15 -9.56
N ASN A 112 32.55 13.91 -10.41
CA ASN A 112 32.35 13.96 -11.86
C ASN A 112 31.02 14.54 -12.32
N ALA A 113 30.16 15.03 -11.42
CA ALA A 113 28.97 15.79 -11.76
C ALA A 113 29.20 17.28 -11.58
N THR A 114 28.70 18.10 -12.49
CA THR A 114 28.83 19.56 -12.35
C THR A 114 27.87 20.09 -11.26
N PRO A 115 28.24 21.15 -10.52
CA PRO A 115 27.31 21.76 -9.54
C PRO A 115 25.97 22.18 -10.15
N LYS A 116 25.98 22.58 -11.41
CA LYS A 116 24.75 22.93 -12.16
C LYS A 116 23.84 21.73 -12.36
N TYR A 117 24.39 20.55 -12.65
CA TYR A 117 23.65 19.29 -12.77
C TYR A 117 23.06 18.89 -11.41
N ILE A 118 23.87 18.83 -10.37
CA ILE A 118 23.45 18.42 -9.01
C ILE A 118 22.26 19.29 -8.55
N LYS A 119 22.33 20.61 -8.76
CA LYS A 119 21.28 21.54 -8.38
C LYS A 119 19.97 21.38 -9.19
N LYS A 120 20.05 20.91 -10.44
CA LYS A 120 18.91 20.92 -11.36
C LYS A 120 18.28 19.56 -11.60
N VAL A 121 18.99 18.47 -11.38
CA VAL A 121 18.52 17.12 -11.74
C VAL A 121 17.21 16.74 -11.05
N VAL A 122 17.12 16.93 -9.73
CA VAL A 122 15.90 16.58 -8.97
C VAL A 122 14.69 17.41 -9.42
N PRO A 123 14.74 18.75 -9.54
CA PRO A 123 13.65 19.55 -10.13
C PRO A 123 13.18 19.08 -11.51
N TYR A 124 14.12 18.65 -12.39
CA TYR A 124 13.75 18.13 -13.69
C TYR A 124 13.07 16.77 -13.59
N ILE A 125 13.58 15.86 -12.77
CA ILE A 125 12.95 14.56 -12.55
C ILE A 125 11.55 14.73 -11.96
N ALA A 126 11.37 15.59 -10.98
CA ALA A 126 10.06 15.92 -10.42
C ALA A 126 9.08 16.42 -11.51
N LYS A 127 9.55 17.37 -12.33
CA LYS A 127 8.74 17.90 -13.45
C LYS A 127 8.32 16.84 -14.45
N TYR A 128 9.24 15.98 -14.88
CA TYR A 128 8.95 15.00 -15.94
C TYR A 128 8.30 13.72 -15.44
N SER A 129 8.52 13.33 -14.18
CA SER A 129 7.82 12.19 -13.58
C SER A 129 6.39 12.52 -13.15
N GLY A 130 6.10 13.83 -12.89
CA GLY A 130 4.86 14.30 -12.31
C GLY A 130 4.77 14.01 -10.80
N GLU A 131 5.88 13.63 -10.16
CA GLU A 131 5.93 13.32 -8.73
C GLU A 131 6.55 14.47 -7.92
N ASN A 132 6.08 14.66 -6.67
CA ASN A 132 6.63 15.67 -5.76
C ASN A 132 7.93 15.14 -5.13
N LEU A 133 9.04 15.30 -5.85
CA LEU A 133 10.36 14.82 -5.41
C LEU A 133 11.20 15.96 -4.86
N LYS A 134 11.99 15.63 -3.84
CA LYS A 134 12.91 16.54 -3.15
C LYS A 134 14.34 15.97 -3.19
N PRO A 135 15.38 16.81 -3.26
CA PRO A 135 16.72 16.33 -3.03
C PRO A 135 16.86 15.84 -1.59
N ALA A 136 17.53 14.72 -1.39
CA ALA A 136 17.84 14.22 -0.05
C ALA A 136 18.69 15.24 0.73
N LYS A 137 18.45 15.33 2.03
CA LYS A 137 19.20 16.23 2.93
C LYS A 137 20.65 15.82 3.07
N ASP A 138 20.88 14.52 3.11
CA ASP A 138 22.21 13.90 3.13
C ASP A 138 22.30 12.88 1.99
N LEU A 139 23.18 13.17 1.02
CA LEU A 139 23.35 12.30 -0.15
C LEU A 139 24.13 11.02 0.19
N PHE A 140 24.94 11.01 1.24
CA PHE A 140 25.64 9.80 1.69
C PHE A 140 24.68 8.83 2.35
N ASP A 141 23.86 9.32 3.29
CA ASP A 141 22.79 8.54 3.93
C ASP A 141 21.83 7.96 2.89
N SER A 142 21.28 8.82 2.04
CA SER A 142 20.30 8.43 1.02
C SER A 142 20.86 7.52 -0.09
N THR A 143 22.19 7.39 -0.21
CA THR A 143 22.85 6.46 -1.11
C THR A 143 23.11 5.10 -0.45
N SER A 144 23.34 5.08 0.86
CA SER A 144 23.65 3.86 1.61
C SER A 144 22.44 3.20 2.26
N ASN A 145 21.36 3.95 2.50
CA ASN A 145 20.17 3.45 3.20
C ASN A 145 18.93 3.42 2.30
N LEU A 146 18.20 2.31 2.35
CA LEU A 146 16.97 2.05 1.56
C LEU A 146 15.74 1.79 2.46
N ASP A 147 15.82 2.17 3.72
CA ASP A 147 14.79 1.98 4.76
C ASP A 147 13.42 2.58 4.38
N CYS A 148 13.38 3.60 3.52
CA CYS A 148 12.14 4.16 2.98
C CYS A 148 11.30 3.12 2.21
N PHE A 149 11.91 2.13 1.56
CA PHE A 149 11.18 1.02 0.92
C PHE A 149 10.61 0.05 1.95
N GLN A 150 11.37 -0.25 3.01
CA GLN A 150 10.88 -1.07 4.12
C GLN A 150 9.73 -0.36 4.84
N PHE A 151 9.84 0.94 5.10
CA PHE A 151 8.76 1.73 5.69
C PHE A 151 7.49 1.66 4.84
N ALA A 152 7.59 1.87 3.52
CA ALA A 152 6.46 1.77 2.60
C ALA A 152 5.84 0.35 2.61
N SER A 153 6.67 -0.69 2.62
CA SER A 153 6.23 -2.08 2.73
C SER A 153 5.47 -2.34 4.04
N SER A 154 5.95 -1.82 5.16
CA SER A 154 5.29 -1.95 6.46
C SER A 154 3.93 -1.26 6.50
N MET A 155 3.76 -0.12 5.84
CA MET A 155 2.46 0.56 5.73
C MET A 155 1.47 -0.26 4.90
N ILE A 156 1.92 -0.86 3.80
CA ILE A 156 1.11 -1.77 2.98
C ILE A 156 0.74 -3.04 3.78
N LYS A 157 1.67 -3.61 4.54
CA LYS A 157 1.40 -4.74 5.43
C LYS A 157 0.34 -4.40 6.48
N GLY A 158 0.39 -3.21 7.07
CA GLY A 158 -0.61 -2.72 8.01
C GLY A 158 -2.02 -2.72 7.41
N LEU A 159 -2.17 -2.20 6.19
CA LEU A 159 -3.42 -2.26 5.43
C LEU A 159 -3.84 -3.72 5.18
N ALA A 160 -2.92 -4.59 4.74
CA ALA A 160 -3.21 -5.99 4.49
C ALA A 160 -3.70 -6.71 5.75
N LEU A 161 -3.14 -6.42 6.91
CA LEU A 161 -3.57 -6.96 8.21
C LEU A 161 -5.03 -6.56 8.52
N ASN A 162 -5.36 -5.27 8.38
CA ASN A 162 -6.70 -4.77 8.63
C ASN A 162 -7.73 -5.34 7.63
N LEU A 163 -7.37 -5.46 6.36
CA LEU A 163 -8.20 -6.10 5.34
C LEU A 163 -8.43 -7.58 5.63
N SER A 164 -7.39 -8.30 6.04
CA SER A 164 -7.49 -9.73 6.38
C SER A 164 -8.40 -9.94 7.60
N LYS A 165 -8.27 -9.11 8.63
CA LYS A 165 -9.13 -9.15 9.82
C LYS A 165 -10.60 -8.89 9.43
N MET A 166 -10.87 -7.84 8.69
CA MET A 166 -12.21 -7.52 8.20
C MET A 166 -12.80 -8.64 7.34
N ALA A 167 -12.00 -9.21 6.43
CA ALA A 167 -12.44 -10.32 5.58
C ALA A 167 -12.81 -11.57 6.41
N SER A 168 -12.05 -11.86 7.47
CA SER A 168 -12.33 -12.97 8.39
C SER A 168 -13.62 -12.72 9.19
N ASP A 169 -13.85 -11.50 9.65
CA ASP A 169 -15.11 -11.14 10.32
C ASP A 169 -16.32 -11.30 9.38
N LEU A 170 -16.22 -10.77 8.15
CA LEU A 170 -17.30 -10.88 7.17
C LEU A 170 -17.61 -12.35 6.83
N ARG A 171 -16.60 -13.22 6.74
CA ARG A 171 -16.79 -14.67 6.56
C ARG A 171 -17.50 -15.29 7.76
N PHE A 172 -17.12 -14.91 8.96
CA PHE A 172 -17.75 -15.38 10.19
C PHE A 172 -19.24 -14.95 10.25
N LEU A 173 -19.52 -13.66 10.04
CA LEU A 173 -20.87 -13.10 10.06
C LEU A 173 -21.78 -13.72 8.97
N ALA A 174 -21.21 -14.07 7.82
CA ALA A 174 -21.94 -14.69 6.71
C ALA A 174 -22.04 -16.22 6.80
N SER A 175 -21.43 -16.84 7.83
CA SER A 175 -21.49 -18.30 7.98
C SER A 175 -22.91 -18.80 8.26
N THR A 176 -23.20 -20.03 7.88
CA THR A 176 -24.53 -20.63 8.06
C THR A 176 -24.97 -20.74 9.52
N HIS A 177 -24.03 -20.74 10.45
CA HIS A 177 -24.32 -20.79 11.88
C HIS A 177 -24.62 -19.42 12.51
N ILE A 178 -24.05 -18.36 11.95
CA ILE A 178 -24.23 -16.98 12.46
C ILE A 178 -25.30 -16.25 11.65
N GLY A 179 -25.15 -16.17 10.32
CA GLY A 179 -26.17 -15.67 9.40
C GLY A 179 -26.58 -14.20 9.59
N GLU A 180 -25.71 -13.36 10.18
CA GLU A 180 -26.01 -11.96 10.43
C GLU A 180 -25.96 -11.10 9.15
N ILE A 181 -25.18 -11.52 8.16
CA ILE A 181 -25.10 -10.86 6.85
C ILE A 181 -25.18 -11.89 5.72
N THR A 182 -25.55 -11.42 4.54
CA THR A 182 -25.49 -12.20 3.30
C THR A 182 -24.51 -11.54 2.34
N LEU A 183 -23.56 -12.32 1.82
CA LEU A 183 -22.60 -11.85 0.82
C LEU A 183 -23.13 -12.12 -0.60
N PRO A 184 -22.77 -11.28 -1.60
CA PRO A 184 -23.13 -11.51 -2.98
C PRO A 184 -22.57 -12.83 -3.53
N ARG A 185 -23.38 -13.55 -4.29
CA ARG A 185 -22.97 -14.78 -4.98
C ARG A 185 -22.22 -14.43 -6.26
N VAL A 186 -20.91 -14.55 -6.25
CA VAL A 186 -20.05 -14.20 -7.41
C VAL A 186 -19.61 -15.41 -8.23
N GLN A 187 -19.74 -16.63 -7.68
CA GLN A 187 -19.50 -17.89 -8.40
C GLN A 187 -20.26 -19.05 -7.77
N GLN A 188 -20.35 -20.17 -8.48
CA GLN A 188 -20.89 -21.41 -7.92
C GLN A 188 -19.96 -21.95 -6.82
N GLY A 189 -20.54 -22.37 -5.69
CA GLY A 189 -19.77 -22.82 -4.54
C GLY A 189 -19.28 -24.27 -4.63
N SER A 190 -20.12 -25.17 -5.22
CA SER A 190 -19.83 -26.59 -5.32
C SER A 190 -20.55 -27.22 -6.51
N SER A 191 -19.87 -28.15 -7.20
CA SER A 191 -20.47 -28.94 -8.28
C SER A 191 -21.29 -30.12 -7.76
N ILE A 192 -21.07 -30.60 -6.52
CA ILE A 192 -21.70 -31.80 -5.96
C ILE A 192 -22.67 -31.50 -4.81
N ILE A 193 -22.67 -30.26 -4.28
CA ILE A 193 -23.58 -29.85 -3.20
C ILE A 193 -24.49 -28.72 -3.73
N PRO A 194 -25.70 -29.01 -4.15
CA PRO A 194 -26.63 -27.99 -4.66
C PRO A 194 -26.89 -26.89 -3.61
N GLY A 195 -26.82 -25.64 -4.05
CA GLY A 195 -27.09 -24.48 -3.19
C GLY A 195 -25.97 -24.10 -2.23
N LYS A 196 -24.87 -24.85 -2.16
CA LYS A 196 -23.70 -24.45 -1.39
C LYS A 196 -23.06 -23.20 -2.01
N PHE A 197 -22.81 -22.20 -1.18
CA PHE A 197 -22.22 -20.93 -1.58
C PHE A 197 -21.04 -20.59 -0.67
N ASN A 198 -19.89 -20.23 -1.23
CA ASN A 198 -18.69 -19.91 -0.50
C ASN A 198 -18.42 -18.39 -0.54
N PRO A 199 -17.91 -17.79 0.55
CA PRO A 199 -17.57 -16.37 0.63
C PRO A 199 -16.20 -16.10 -0.04
N VAL A 200 -16.09 -16.39 -1.36
CA VAL A 200 -14.80 -16.43 -2.09
C VAL A 200 -14.06 -15.10 -2.14
N VAL A 201 -14.77 -13.97 -2.19
CA VAL A 201 -14.12 -12.65 -2.23
C VAL A 201 -13.36 -12.37 -0.94
N PRO A 202 -13.94 -12.49 0.27
CA PRO A 202 -13.17 -12.39 1.51
C PRO A 202 -12.06 -13.44 1.63
N GLU A 203 -12.24 -14.65 1.09
CA GLU A 203 -11.17 -15.67 1.09
C GLU A 203 -9.96 -15.23 0.27
N VAL A 204 -10.18 -14.67 -0.93
CA VAL A 204 -9.10 -14.12 -1.76
C VAL A 204 -8.42 -12.94 -1.07
N VAL A 205 -9.17 -12.07 -0.39
CA VAL A 205 -8.59 -10.97 0.40
C VAL A 205 -7.65 -11.51 1.48
N ASN A 206 -8.04 -12.55 2.21
CA ASN A 206 -7.14 -13.20 3.18
C ASN A 206 -5.86 -13.74 2.51
N GLN A 207 -5.99 -14.47 1.38
CA GLN A 207 -4.84 -15.05 0.67
C GLN A 207 -3.86 -13.99 0.18
N VAL A 208 -4.36 -12.92 -0.44
CA VAL A 208 -3.53 -11.79 -0.90
C VAL A 208 -2.85 -11.10 0.28
N SER A 209 -3.58 -10.91 1.39
CA SER A 209 -3.02 -10.32 2.60
C SER A 209 -1.87 -11.14 3.19
N PHE A 210 -2.01 -12.47 3.25
CA PHE A 210 -0.93 -13.37 3.71
C PHE A 210 0.29 -13.30 2.79
N TYR A 211 0.07 -13.22 1.49
CA TYR A 211 1.16 -13.06 0.52
C TYR A 211 1.90 -11.73 0.71
N VAL A 212 1.17 -10.63 0.89
CA VAL A 212 1.74 -9.30 1.17
C VAL A 212 2.55 -9.30 2.47
N MET A 213 2.05 -9.93 3.53
CA MET A 213 2.78 -10.05 4.80
C MET A 213 4.09 -10.83 4.63
N GLY A 214 4.09 -11.91 3.83
CA GLY A 214 5.30 -12.66 3.52
C GLY A 214 6.31 -11.86 2.70
N LEU A 215 5.87 -11.07 1.73
CA LEU A 215 6.74 -10.20 0.94
C LEU A 215 7.40 -9.10 1.78
N ASP A 216 6.74 -8.58 2.81
CA ASP A 216 7.33 -7.59 3.71
C ASP A 216 8.58 -8.12 4.43
N VAL A 217 8.57 -9.39 4.83
CA VAL A 217 9.76 -10.05 5.39
C VAL A 217 10.90 -10.08 4.37
N THR A 218 10.60 -10.39 3.12
CA THR A 218 11.58 -10.38 2.03
C THR A 218 12.16 -8.99 1.80
N ILE A 219 11.31 -7.96 1.74
CA ILE A 219 11.75 -6.57 1.54
C ILE A 219 12.61 -6.10 2.72
N THR A 220 12.21 -6.41 3.96
CA THR A 220 12.98 -6.05 5.16
C THR A 220 14.41 -6.59 5.11
N ASN A 221 14.60 -7.82 4.61
CA ASN A 221 15.95 -8.38 4.45
C ASN A 221 16.69 -7.86 3.21
N ALA A 222 15.96 -7.45 2.17
CA ALA A 222 16.58 -7.00 0.91
C ALA A 222 17.08 -5.54 0.94
N VAL A 223 16.63 -4.75 1.91
CA VAL A 223 17.07 -3.35 2.07
C VAL A 223 18.27 -3.19 3.01
N GLU A 224 18.72 -4.26 3.64
CA GLU A 224 19.97 -4.33 4.41
C GLU A 224 21.18 -4.30 3.47
#